data_2b651912f25e4bf6ee53a85fba1de45f
#
_entry.id   2b651912f25e4bf6ee53a85fba1de45f
#
_cell.length_a   1.000
_cell.length_b   1.000
_cell.length_c   1.000
_cell.angle_alpha   90.00
_cell.angle_beta   90.00
_cell.angle_gamma   90.00
#
_symmetry.space_group_name_H-M   'P 1'
#
loop_
_entity.id
_entity.type
_entity.pdbx_description
1 polymer ?
#
loop_
_entity_poly.entity_id
_entity_poly.type
_entity_poly.pdbx_seq_one_letter_code
_entity_poly.pdbx_strand_id
1 'polypeptide(L)'
;PSSNNNLNLINVRDNLDFVENLFNANKEHMPKIDKNKLALKLKELKQGRNSSAIVNLVETRIEDINSTIFSGFKDFDYEIFKEMVIYLCSSINYVSKTKLNKLLFYSDFISFQKMILSMSGLAYEHNHYGPVPLNYTLLYESLKEDGVIDIIPFSNYEGEYIVPVNQDK
;
A
#
# COMPACT_ATOMS: atom_id res chain seq x y z
N PRO A 1 -11.55 -8.72 16.74
CA PRO A 1 -11.94 -8.78 15.31
C PRO A 1 -10.77 -8.49 14.36
N SER A 2 -9.69 -7.85 14.84
CA SER A 2 -8.57 -7.42 13.98
C SER A 2 -7.56 -8.53 13.63
N SER A 3 -7.42 -9.55 14.46
CA SER A 3 -6.42 -10.62 14.29
C SER A 3 -6.68 -11.50 13.05
N ASN A 4 -7.94 -11.86 12.78
CA ASN A 4 -8.27 -12.72 11.64
C ASN A 4 -8.12 -12.03 10.28
N ASN A 5 -8.33 -10.70 10.22
CA ASN A 5 -8.15 -9.95 8.98
C ASN A 5 -6.67 -9.84 8.58
N ASN A 6 -5.77 -9.67 9.55
CA ASN A 6 -4.33 -9.62 9.28
C ASN A 6 -3.77 -10.98 8.83
N LEU A 7 -4.22 -12.08 9.43
CA LEU A 7 -3.85 -13.44 8.99
C LEU A 7 -4.34 -13.75 7.58
N ASN A 8 -5.54 -13.29 7.21
CA ASN A 8 -6.07 -13.46 5.85
C ASN A 8 -5.26 -12.65 4.83
N LEU A 9 -4.82 -11.44 5.18
CA LEU A 9 -3.99 -10.59 4.29
C LEU A 9 -2.60 -11.20 4.07
N ILE A 10 -1.97 -11.75 5.12
CA ILE A 10 -0.69 -12.45 5.01
C ILE A 10 -0.83 -13.70 4.13
N ASN A 11 -1.89 -14.48 4.31
CA ASN A 11 -2.16 -15.65 3.48
C ASN A 11 -2.45 -15.29 2.02
N VAL A 12 -3.09 -14.15 1.77
CA VAL A 12 -3.32 -13.63 0.40
C VAL A 12 -2.00 -13.28 -0.27
N ARG A 13 -1.04 -12.69 0.46
CA ARG A 13 0.27 -12.33 -0.06
C ARG A 13 1.10 -13.57 -0.46
N ASP A 14 1.13 -14.56 0.42
CA ASP A 14 2.12 -15.65 0.33
C ASP A 14 1.58 -16.91 -0.36
N ASN A 15 0.27 -17.02 -0.55
CA ASN A 15 -0.37 -18.23 -1.04
C ASN A 15 -1.45 -17.95 -2.11
N LEU A 16 -1.02 -17.93 -3.37
CA LEU A 16 -1.91 -17.77 -4.53
C LEU A 16 -3.02 -18.83 -4.60
N ASP A 17 -2.77 -20.04 -4.12
CA ASP A 17 -3.78 -21.11 -4.09
C ASP A 17 -4.87 -20.81 -3.07
N PHE A 18 -4.50 -20.16 -1.94
CA PHE A 18 -5.47 -19.68 -0.97
C PHE A 18 -6.38 -18.58 -1.56
N VAL A 19 -5.79 -17.63 -2.31
CA VAL A 19 -6.55 -16.57 -3.00
C VAL A 19 -7.49 -17.16 -4.05
N GLU A 20 -7.03 -18.13 -4.81
CA GLU A 20 -7.85 -18.82 -5.80
C GLU A 20 -9.02 -19.59 -5.16
N ASN A 21 -8.77 -20.26 -4.04
CA ASN A 21 -9.81 -20.93 -3.27
C ASN A 21 -10.86 -19.96 -2.73
N LEU A 22 -10.45 -18.81 -2.20
CA LEU A 22 -11.34 -17.73 -1.77
C LEU A 22 -12.14 -17.17 -2.95
N PHE A 23 -11.51 -16.95 -4.09
CA PHE A 23 -12.18 -16.49 -5.30
C PHE A 23 -13.23 -17.51 -5.76
N ASN A 24 -12.86 -18.79 -5.84
CA ASN A 24 -13.76 -19.85 -6.27
C ASN A 24 -14.96 -20.03 -5.32
N ALA A 25 -14.76 -19.84 -4.01
CA ALA A 25 -15.82 -19.91 -3.02
C ALA A 25 -16.83 -18.75 -3.11
N ASN A 26 -16.36 -17.56 -3.55
CA ASN A 26 -17.16 -16.33 -3.53
C ASN A 26 -17.59 -15.83 -4.92
N LYS A 27 -17.08 -16.43 -6.01
CA LYS A 27 -17.31 -15.95 -7.39
C LYS A 27 -18.78 -15.87 -7.81
N GLU A 28 -19.66 -16.64 -7.21
CA GLU A 28 -21.11 -16.62 -7.53
C GLU A 28 -21.82 -15.38 -6.94
N HIS A 29 -21.23 -14.77 -5.91
CA HIS A 29 -21.76 -13.57 -5.26
C HIS A 29 -21.13 -12.28 -5.79
N MET A 30 -20.19 -12.38 -6.75
CA MET A 30 -19.49 -11.23 -7.32
C MET A 30 -20.17 -10.71 -8.58
N PRO A 31 -20.18 -9.39 -8.82
CA PRO A 31 -20.56 -8.79 -10.10
C PRO A 31 -19.74 -9.38 -11.25
N LYS A 32 -20.35 -9.55 -12.44
CA LYS A 32 -19.67 -10.17 -13.61
C LYS A 32 -18.39 -9.44 -14.01
N ILE A 33 -18.34 -8.12 -13.87
CA ILE A 33 -17.17 -7.29 -14.22
C ILE A 33 -16.00 -7.60 -13.29
N ASP A 34 -16.25 -7.65 -11.98
CA ASP A 34 -15.23 -7.92 -10.96
C ASP A 34 -14.73 -9.36 -11.02
N LYS A 35 -15.63 -10.31 -11.28
CA LYS A 35 -15.32 -11.71 -11.50
C LYS A 35 -14.34 -11.91 -12.67
N ASN A 36 -14.57 -11.25 -13.79
CA ASN A 36 -13.69 -11.35 -14.98
C ASN A 36 -12.33 -10.68 -14.74
N LYS A 37 -12.30 -9.49 -14.15
CA LYS A 37 -11.07 -8.79 -13.80
C LYS A 37 -10.21 -9.61 -12.83
N LEU A 38 -10.81 -10.15 -11.78
CA LEU A 38 -10.10 -10.94 -10.77
C LEU A 38 -9.58 -12.27 -11.32
N ALA A 39 -10.38 -12.96 -12.17
CA ALA A 39 -9.96 -14.19 -12.83
C ALA A 39 -8.76 -13.98 -13.77
N LEU A 40 -8.77 -12.87 -14.53
CA LEU A 40 -7.67 -12.50 -15.42
C LEU A 40 -6.39 -12.21 -14.61
N LYS A 41 -6.52 -11.45 -13.53
CA LYS A 41 -5.42 -11.08 -12.65
C LYS A 41 -4.82 -12.28 -11.90
N LEU A 42 -5.63 -13.21 -11.42
CA LEU A 42 -5.15 -14.48 -10.84
C LEU A 42 -4.37 -15.32 -11.85
N LYS A 43 -4.80 -15.30 -13.11
CA LYS A 43 -4.08 -15.99 -14.20
C LYS A 43 -2.72 -15.34 -14.48
N GLU A 44 -2.64 -14.02 -14.51
CA GLU A 44 -1.39 -13.26 -14.68
C GLU A 44 -0.43 -13.50 -13.52
N LEU A 45 -0.92 -13.49 -12.27
CA LEU A 45 -0.13 -13.76 -11.07
C LEU A 45 0.46 -15.18 -11.04
N LYS A 46 -0.25 -16.17 -11.60
CA LYS A 46 0.28 -17.54 -11.74
C LYS A 46 1.36 -17.65 -12.81
N GLN A 47 1.35 -16.79 -13.82
CA GLN A 47 2.32 -16.80 -14.92
C GLN A 47 3.60 -16.02 -14.63
N GLY A 48 3.63 -15.15 -13.64
CA GLY A 48 4.80 -14.36 -13.27
C GLY A 48 4.74 -13.88 -11.81
N ARG A 49 5.57 -14.45 -10.96
CA ARG A 49 5.84 -13.91 -9.63
C ARG A 49 6.77 -12.70 -9.76
N ASN A 50 6.22 -11.53 -10.09
CA ASN A 50 6.95 -10.27 -10.03
C ASN A 50 6.31 -9.36 -8.98
N SER A 51 7.13 -8.62 -8.24
CA SER A 51 6.71 -7.57 -7.28
C SER A 51 5.69 -6.60 -7.89
N SER A 52 5.80 -6.31 -9.18
CA SER A 52 4.82 -5.53 -9.95
C SER A 52 3.38 -6.09 -9.88
N ALA A 53 3.21 -7.37 -9.57
CA ALA A 53 1.87 -7.98 -9.46
C ALA A 53 1.17 -7.63 -8.16
N ILE A 54 1.91 -7.47 -7.05
CA ILE A 54 1.38 -7.03 -5.75
C ILE A 54 1.05 -5.54 -5.83
N VAL A 55 1.92 -4.75 -6.44
CA VAL A 55 1.69 -3.33 -6.73
C VAL A 55 0.40 -3.17 -7.54
N ASN A 56 0.24 -3.91 -8.62
CA ASN A 56 -0.97 -3.88 -9.43
C ASN A 56 -2.24 -4.32 -8.68
N LEU A 57 -2.14 -5.24 -7.70
CA LEU A 57 -3.27 -5.62 -6.83
C LEU A 57 -3.64 -4.49 -5.86
N VAL A 58 -2.64 -3.81 -5.32
CA VAL A 58 -2.83 -2.63 -4.45
C VAL A 58 -3.40 -1.48 -5.28
N GLU A 59 -2.84 -1.19 -6.44
CA GLU A 59 -3.35 -0.17 -7.37
C GLU A 59 -4.79 -0.45 -7.79
N THR A 60 -5.15 -1.69 -8.17
CA THR A 60 -6.53 -2.03 -8.56
C THR A 60 -7.54 -1.86 -7.41
N ARG A 61 -7.14 -2.07 -6.15
CA ARG A 61 -8.00 -1.79 -5.00
C ARG A 61 -8.11 -0.31 -4.67
N ILE A 62 -7.11 0.47 -5.05
CA ILE A 62 -7.07 1.93 -4.89
C ILE A 62 -7.76 2.61 -6.08
N GLU A 63 -7.68 2.04 -7.30
CA GLU A 63 -8.39 2.53 -8.49
C GLU A 63 -9.93 2.45 -8.36
N ASP A 64 -10.48 1.56 -7.54
CA ASP A 64 -11.90 1.56 -7.18
C ASP A 64 -12.28 2.76 -6.29
N ILE A 65 -11.30 3.44 -5.69
CA ILE A 65 -11.45 4.77 -5.11
C ILE A 65 -11.13 5.77 -6.23
N ASN A 66 -12.08 5.96 -7.14
CA ASN A 66 -12.03 7.05 -8.14
C ASN A 66 -11.46 8.31 -7.50
N SER A 67 -10.71 9.12 -8.26
CA SER A 67 -10.18 10.40 -7.81
C SER A 67 -11.28 11.25 -7.15
N THR A 68 -11.40 11.11 -5.85
CA THR A 68 -12.44 11.72 -5.03
C THR A 68 -11.82 12.75 -4.11
N ILE A 69 -12.66 13.47 -3.39
CA ILE A 69 -12.22 14.37 -2.31
C ILE A 69 -11.34 13.64 -1.27
N PHE A 70 -11.55 12.34 -1.06
CA PHE A 70 -10.81 11.52 -0.09
C PHE A 70 -9.40 11.15 -0.55
N SER A 71 -9.15 11.15 -1.87
CA SER A 71 -7.81 10.99 -2.47
C SER A 71 -7.20 12.33 -2.91
N GLY A 72 -7.84 13.46 -2.55
CA GLY A 72 -7.44 14.79 -2.96
C GLY A 72 -7.52 15.00 -4.47
N PHE A 73 -8.55 14.46 -5.12
CA PHE A 73 -8.85 14.56 -6.56
C PHE A 73 -7.75 14.02 -7.49
N LYS A 74 -6.90 13.13 -6.98
CA LYS A 74 -5.84 12.49 -7.75
C LYS A 74 -5.94 10.97 -7.62
N ASP A 75 -5.70 10.27 -8.72
CA ASP A 75 -5.51 8.83 -8.70
C ASP A 75 -4.19 8.49 -8.01
N PHE A 76 -4.12 7.34 -7.35
CA PHE A 76 -2.91 6.91 -6.67
C PHE A 76 -1.78 6.70 -7.67
N ASP A 77 -0.63 7.28 -7.35
CA ASP A 77 0.60 7.20 -8.14
C ASP A 77 1.71 6.56 -7.29
N TYR A 78 1.98 5.28 -7.58
CA TYR A 78 2.95 4.49 -6.83
C TYR A 78 4.37 5.04 -6.93
N GLU A 79 4.77 5.55 -8.11
CA GLU A 79 6.12 6.11 -8.29
C GLU A 79 6.29 7.39 -7.47
N ILE A 80 5.30 8.26 -7.47
CA ILE A 80 5.33 9.46 -6.60
C ILE A 80 5.33 9.06 -5.13
N PHE A 81 4.52 8.08 -4.72
CA PHE A 81 4.53 7.56 -3.36
C PHE A 81 5.92 7.03 -2.96
N LYS A 82 6.55 6.25 -3.82
CA LYS A 82 7.91 5.73 -3.62
C LYS A 82 8.92 6.84 -3.43
N GLU A 83 8.94 7.83 -4.31
CA GLU A 83 9.83 9.00 -4.21
C GLU A 83 9.58 9.81 -2.92
N MET A 84 8.33 9.99 -2.51
CA MET A 84 8.00 10.64 -1.24
C MET A 84 8.56 9.87 -0.05
N VAL A 85 8.44 8.55 -0.02
CA VAL A 85 8.98 7.71 1.06
C VAL A 85 10.51 7.80 1.10
N ILE A 86 11.19 7.67 -0.05
CA ILE A 86 12.65 7.79 -0.15
C ILE A 86 13.09 9.17 0.39
N TYR A 87 12.47 10.24 -0.09
CA TYR A 87 12.82 11.60 0.31
C TYR A 87 12.65 11.84 1.82
N LEU A 88 11.51 11.44 2.37
CA LEU A 88 11.20 11.62 3.79
C LEU A 88 12.14 10.79 4.69
N CYS A 89 12.41 9.54 4.31
CA CYS A 89 13.28 8.66 5.08
C CYS A 89 14.77 9.03 4.95
N SER A 90 15.18 9.61 3.82
CA SER A 90 16.56 10.11 3.63
C SER A 90 16.79 11.46 4.33
N SER A 91 15.74 12.28 4.42
CA SER A 91 15.84 13.62 5.05
C SER A 91 15.77 13.58 6.57
N ILE A 92 15.24 12.51 7.15
CA ILE A 92 14.97 12.40 8.59
C ILE A 92 15.55 11.08 9.09
N ASN A 93 16.44 11.16 10.08
CA ASN A 93 16.99 9.97 10.72
C ASN A 93 15.93 9.23 11.53
N TYR A 94 15.93 7.91 11.46
CA TYR A 94 15.09 7.02 12.27
C TYR A 94 13.58 7.34 12.16
N VAL A 95 13.06 7.24 10.95
CA VAL A 95 11.63 7.43 10.70
C VAL A 95 10.87 6.17 11.10
N SER A 96 10.07 6.25 12.16
CA SER A 96 9.17 5.15 12.51
C SER A 96 8.02 5.03 11.50
N LYS A 97 7.46 3.83 11.34
CA LYS A 97 6.29 3.57 10.51
C LYS A 97 5.13 4.54 10.83
N THR A 98 4.86 4.76 12.12
CA THR A 98 3.83 5.72 12.58
C THR A 98 4.16 7.15 12.15
N LYS A 99 5.43 7.58 12.29
CA LYS A 99 5.87 8.91 11.88
C LYS A 99 5.76 9.09 10.36
N LEU A 100 6.15 8.07 9.60
CA LEU A 100 6.05 8.11 8.13
C LEU A 100 4.60 8.28 7.66
N ASN A 101 3.65 7.55 8.26
CA ASN A 101 2.22 7.70 7.96
C ASN A 101 1.75 9.16 8.14
N LYS A 102 2.22 9.84 9.18
CA LYS A 102 1.86 11.25 9.43
C LYS A 102 2.53 12.20 8.43
N LEU A 103 3.79 11.94 8.10
CA LEU A 103 4.52 12.76 7.12
C LEU A 103 3.88 12.67 5.74
N LEU A 104 3.49 11.48 5.30
CA LEU A 104 2.76 11.29 4.05
C LEU A 104 1.42 12.04 4.05
N PHE A 105 0.64 11.88 5.12
CA PHE A 105 -0.62 12.62 5.27
C PHE A 105 -0.42 14.13 5.17
N TYR A 106 0.55 14.69 5.91
CA TYR A 106 0.79 16.14 5.87
C TYR A 106 1.31 16.60 4.52
N SER A 107 2.11 15.80 3.82
CA SER A 107 2.61 16.14 2.48
C SER A 107 1.45 16.25 1.48
N ASP A 108 0.56 15.27 1.46
CA ASP A 108 -0.63 15.28 0.61
C ASP A 108 -1.61 16.40 1.00
N PHE A 109 -1.83 16.61 2.31
CA PHE A 109 -2.72 17.65 2.80
C PHE A 109 -2.21 19.07 2.46
N ILE A 110 -0.91 19.32 2.62
CA ILE A 110 -0.31 20.62 2.26
C ILE A 110 -0.35 20.85 0.76
N SER A 111 -0.11 19.81 -0.04
CA SER A 111 -0.27 19.86 -1.49
C SER A 111 -1.71 20.21 -1.87
N PHE A 112 -2.66 19.50 -1.29
CA PHE A 112 -4.09 19.76 -1.50
C PHE A 112 -4.49 21.17 -1.10
N GLN A 113 -4.04 21.65 0.06
CA GLN A 113 -4.33 23.01 0.53
C GLN A 113 -3.82 24.09 -0.43
N LYS A 114 -2.67 23.87 -1.08
CA LYS A 114 -2.04 24.84 -1.98
C LYS A 114 -2.54 24.75 -3.42
N MET A 115 -2.81 23.55 -3.90
CA MET A 115 -3.04 23.25 -5.32
C MET A 115 -4.40 22.61 -5.59
N ILE A 116 -5.19 22.32 -4.55
CA ILE A 116 -6.44 21.56 -4.63
C ILE A 116 -6.22 20.16 -5.25
N LEU A 117 -5.00 19.65 -5.15
CA LEU A 117 -4.60 18.34 -5.65
C LEU A 117 -3.62 17.69 -4.68
N SER A 118 -3.88 16.43 -4.32
CA SER A 118 -2.95 15.60 -3.54
C SER A 118 -1.63 15.39 -4.30
N MET A 119 -0.56 15.09 -3.59
CA MET A 119 0.72 14.77 -4.21
C MET A 119 0.75 13.32 -4.70
N SER A 120 0.34 12.37 -3.85
CA SER A 120 0.41 10.93 -4.13
C SER A 120 -0.90 10.31 -4.62
N GLY A 121 -2.04 10.94 -4.31
CA GLY A 121 -3.36 10.33 -4.55
C GLY A 121 -3.73 9.25 -3.51
N LEU A 122 -2.97 9.13 -2.41
CA LEU A 122 -3.31 8.21 -1.33
C LEU A 122 -4.65 8.58 -0.69
N ALA A 123 -5.47 7.56 -0.44
CA ALA A 123 -6.60 7.67 0.46
C ALA A 123 -6.16 7.41 1.90
N TYR A 124 -6.76 8.11 2.85
CA TYR A 124 -6.41 8.00 4.28
C TYR A 124 -7.61 7.54 5.09
N GLU A 125 -7.35 6.71 6.09
CA GLU A 125 -8.33 6.28 7.08
C GLU A 125 -7.95 6.77 8.48
N HIS A 126 -8.93 6.91 9.35
CA HIS A 126 -8.70 7.23 10.75
C HIS A 126 -8.31 5.97 11.52
N ASN A 127 -7.11 5.98 12.12
CA ASN A 127 -6.65 4.93 13.02
C ASN A 127 -6.45 5.49 14.43
N HIS A 128 -6.18 4.62 15.41
CA HIS A 128 -6.05 4.97 16.83
C HIS A 128 -5.08 6.15 17.07
N TYR A 129 -3.99 6.21 16.33
CA TYR A 129 -2.98 7.29 16.42
C TYR A 129 -3.15 8.38 15.33
N GLY A 130 -4.34 8.51 14.75
CA GLY A 130 -4.67 9.51 13.73
C GLY A 130 -4.59 8.96 12.29
N PRO A 131 -4.61 9.83 11.26
CA PRO A 131 -4.70 9.40 9.87
C PRO A 131 -3.51 8.54 9.44
N VAL A 132 -3.81 7.47 8.70
CA VAL A 132 -2.84 6.58 8.05
C VAL A 132 -3.26 6.32 6.61
N PRO A 133 -2.32 6.10 5.68
CA PRO A 133 -2.68 5.69 4.33
C PRO A 133 -3.44 4.36 4.34
N LEU A 134 -4.46 4.26 3.51
CA LEU A 134 -5.20 3.02 3.35
C LEU A 134 -4.26 1.90 2.87
N ASN A 135 -4.32 0.75 3.51
CA ASN A 135 -3.44 -0.40 3.21
C ASN A 135 -1.91 -0.11 3.34
N TYR A 136 -1.50 0.86 4.17
CA TYR A 136 -0.08 1.26 4.29
C TYR A 136 0.89 0.09 4.55
N THR A 137 0.44 -0.96 5.23
CA THR A 137 1.29 -2.14 5.48
C THR A 137 1.66 -2.83 4.17
N LEU A 138 0.69 -3.03 3.26
CA LEU A 138 0.96 -3.62 1.95
C LEU A 138 1.84 -2.72 1.09
N LEU A 139 1.63 -1.40 1.15
CA LEU A 139 2.45 -0.43 0.42
C LEU A 139 3.92 -0.48 0.86
N TYR A 140 4.17 -0.57 2.17
CA TYR A 140 5.55 -0.68 2.68
C TYR A 140 6.20 -2.03 2.39
N GLU A 141 5.44 -3.12 2.44
CA GLU A 141 5.95 -4.42 2.02
C GLU A 141 6.32 -4.44 0.53
N SER A 142 5.52 -3.80 -0.33
CA SER A 142 5.85 -3.65 -1.75
C SER A 142 7.15 -2.88 -1.96
N LEU A 143 7.35 -1.75 -1.26
CA LEU A 143 8.60 -0.99 -1.32
C LEU A 143 9.81 -1.78 -0.82
N LYS A 144 9.62 -2.65 0.18
CA LYS A 144 10.65 -3.53 0.67
C LYS A 144 10.99 -4.63 -0.33
N GLU A 145 9.99 -5.25 -0.96
CA GLU A 145 10.18 -6.24 -2.02
C GLU A 145 10.90 -5.66 -3.24
N ASP A 146 10.61 -4.40 -3.57
CA ASP A 146 11.30 -3.65 -4.63
C ASP A 146 12.73 -3.21 -4.23
N GLY A 147 13.16 -3.50 -3.00
CA GLY A 147 14.49 -3.13 -2.51
C GLY A 147 14.69 -1.62 -2.31
N VAL A 148 13.60 -0.86 -2.15
CA VAL A 148 13.61 0.58 -1.97
C VAL A 148 13.83 0.96 -0.51
N ILE A 149 13.22 0.21 0.41
CA ILE A 149 13.32 0.41 1.85
C ILE A 149 13.60 -0.90 2.57
N ASP A 150 14.13 -0.77 3.80
CA ASP A 150 14.16 -1.84 4.78
C ASP A 150 13.27 -1.49 5.98
N ILE A 151 12.71 -2.51 6.63
CA ILE A 151 11.86 -2.37 7.82
C ILE A 151 12.60 -3.01 8.99
N ILE A 152 13.03 -2.19 9.94
CA ILE A 152 13.87 -2.60 11.07
C ILE A 152 13.08 -2.49 12.38
N PRO A 153 12.89 -3.58 13.13
CA PRO A 153 12.19 -3.52 14.41
C PRO A 153 12.96 -2.69 15.44
N PHE A 154 12.24 -2.05 16.37
CA PHE A 154 12.85 -1.38 17.52
C PHE A 154 13.50 -2.40 18.47
N SER A 155 14.60 -2.01 19.10
CA SER A 155 15.33 -2.91 20.00
C SER A 155 14.65 -3.18 21.33
N ASN A 156 13.86 -2.24 21.86
CA ASN A 156 13.39 -2.24 23.25
C ASN A 156 11.88 -2.10 23.45
N TYR A 157 11.09 -1.90 22.39
CA TYR A 157 9.63 -1.73 22.46
C TYR A 157 8.99 -2.07 21.10
N GLU A 158 7.67 -2.15 21.07
CA GLU A 158 6.93 -2.45 19.81
C GLU A 158 7.02 -1.29 18.83
N GLY A 159 7.34 -1.63 17.58
CA GLY A 159 7.39 -0.69 16.47
C GLY A 159 8.55 -0.98 15.52
N GLU A 160 8.58 -0.23 14.43
CA GLU A 160 9.51 -0.43 13.33
C GLU A 160 9.97 0.91 12.75
N TYR A 161 11.25 0.96 12.35
CA TYR A 161 11.82 2.01 11.51
C TYR A 161 11.71 1.65 10.04
N ILE A 162 11.48 2.65 9.23
CA ILE A 162 11.60 2.58 7.76
C ILE A 162 12.93 3.25 7.39
N VAL A 163 13.77 2.50 6.70
CA VAL A 163 15.11 2.95 6.29
C VAL A 163 15.24 2.83 4.79
N PRO A 164 15.64 3.86 4.05
CA PRO A 164 15.88 3.75 2.63
C PRO A 164 17.10 2.84 2.39
N VAL A 165 16.99 1.94 1.42
CA VAL A 165 18.14 1.17 0.94
C VAL A 165 18.95 2.11 0.06
N ASN A 166 20.19 2.41 0.46
CA ASN A 166 21.10 3.18 -0.38
C ASN A 166 21.38 2.37 -1.65
N GLN A 167 20.78 2.78 -2.75
CA GLN A 167 21.24 2.35 -4.05
C GLN A 167 22.53 3.13 -4.32
N ASP A 168 23.66 2.51 -3.99
CA ASP A 168 24.96 3.05 -4.39
C ASP A 168 24.94 3.29 -5.91
N LYS A 169 25.15 4.56 -6.27
CA LYS A 169 25.28 4.98 -7.66
C LYS A 169 26.59 4.51 -8.25
#